data_58728bffc0261eefe99836e399df5ccd
#
_entry.id   58728bffc0261eefe99836e399df5ccd
#
_cell.length_a   1.000
_cell.length_b   1.000
_cell.length_c   1.000
_cell.angle_alpha   90.00
_cell.angle_beta   90.00
_cell.angle_gamma   90.00
#
_symmetry.space_group_name_H-M   'P 1'
#
loop_
_entity.id
_entity.type
_entity.pdbx_description
1 polymer ?
#
loop_
_entity_poly.entity_id
_entity_poly.type
_entity_poly.pdbx_seq_one_letter_code
_entity_poly.pdbx_strand_id
1 'polypeptide(L)'
;MAGLFLSALCLLGTSQALGQFSGPTGTQVHDPAALKPPPGARVAIIEFEDMECPDCAAANPLLKEASDQYHIPWVRHDFPLPFHPWSFQAAVNARWFDTKSRTIGDEYRDQVFANQPNITSLDVLRTFTEKFAANQKLALPFAIDPEGKLTALVKADYALGQKVGIEHTPTIWVSTSQSRGAPFVEVVDRTKLFQLIDQALADTKAGK
;
A
#
# COMPACT_ATOMS: atom_id res chain seq x y z
N MET A 1 71.78 41.17 -0.45
CA MET A 1 70.56 41.07 0.30
C MET A 1 69.42 40.74 -0.68
N ALA A 2 69.05 39.45 -0.74
CA ALA A 2 68.06 38.95 -1.67
C ALA A 2 66.71 38.81 -0.93
N GLY A 3 65.69 39.55 -1.39
CA GLY A 3 64.34 39.46 -0.87
C GLY A 3 63.55 38.46 -1.67
N LEU A 4 63.15 37.38 -1.01
CA LEU A 4 62.23 36.38 -1.55
C LEU A 4 60.78 36.89 -1.38
N PHE A 5 60.07 37.11 -2.50
CA PHE A 5 58.58 37.30 -2.49
C PHE A 5 57.92 35.97 -2.63
N LEU A 6 57.21 35.55 -1.56
CA LEU A 6 56.38 34.39 -1.54
C LEU A 6 54.99 34.81 -2.03
N SER A 7 54.62 34.41 -3.24
CA SER A 7 53.25 34.60 -3.77
C SER A 7 52.34 33.48 -3.25
N ALA A 8 51.41 33.80 -2.36
CA ALA A 8 50.37 32.91 -1.93
C ALA A 8 49.28 32.83 -3.00
N LEU A 9 49.13 31.67 -3.63
CA LEU A 9 48.07 31.36 -4.58
C LEU A 9 46.83 30.91 -3.80
N CYS A 10 45.83 31.79 -3.64
CA CYS A 10 44.51 31.44 -3.11
C CYS A 10 43.75 30.61 -4.15
N LEU A 11 43.64 29.30 -3.91
CA LEU A 11 42.72 28.44 -4.62
C LEU A 11 41.31 28.70 -4.09
N LEU A 12 40.51 29.47 -4.84
CA LEU A 12 39.06 29.59 -4.65
C LEU A 12 38.40 28.28 -5.10
N GLY A 13 38.15 27.42 -4.13
CA GLY A 13 37.33 26.23 -4.34
C GLY A 13 35.87 26.63 -4.61
N THR A 14 35.41 26.53 -5.84
CA THR A 14 34.02 26.64 -6.21
C THR A 14 33.31 25.37 -5.71
N SER A 15 32.66 25.46 -4.55
CA SER A 15 31.70 24.46 -4.11
C SER A 15 30.52 24.50 -5.07
N GLN A 16 30.45 23.54 -6.00
CA GLN A 16 29.25 23.26 -6.74
C GLN A 16 28.24 22.69 -5.77
N ALA A 17 27.23 23.48 -5.39
CA ALA A 17 26.04 23.00 -4.74
C ALA A 17 25.33 22.07 -5.74
N LEU A 18 25.50 20.76 -5.55
CA LEU A 18 24.65 19.76 -6.18
C LEU A 18 23.22 20.03 -5.66
N GLY A 19 22.40 20.60 -6.52
CA GLY A 19 20.97 20.74 -6.26
C GLY A 19 20.42 19.34 -5.95
N GLN A 20 20.07 19.13 -4.68
CA GLN A 20 19.32 17.95 -4.29
C GLN A 20 17.96 18.06 -4.98
N PHE A 21 17.77 17.28 -6.03
CA PHE A 21 16.45 16.95 -6.52
C PHE A 21 15.76 16.19 -5.39
N SER A 22 14.96 16.90 -4.61
CA SER A 22 14.01 16.28 -3.69
C SER A 22 12.98 15.57 -4.57
N GLY A 23 13.13 14.25 -4.74
CA GLY A 23 12.07 13.42 -5.25
C GLY A 23 10.82 13.57 -4.35
N PRO A 24 9.65 13.05 -4.77
CA PRO A 24 8.46 13.11 -3.94
C PRO A 24 8.82 12.58 -2.56
N THR A 25 8.58 13.40 -1.54
CA THR A 25 8.82 13.03 -0.15
C THR A 25 7.84 11.92 0.20
N GLY A 26 8.35 10.75 0.57
CA GLY A 26 7.53 9.64 1.04
C GLY A 26 6.72 10.02 2.30
N THR A 27 5.75 9.19 2.63
CA THR A 27 4.89 9.36 3.81
C THR A 27 5.72 9.48 5.09
N GLN A 28 5.47 10.50 5.89
CA GLN A 28 6.06 10.59 7.21
C GLN A 28 5.39 9.59 8.16
N VAL A 29 6.03 8.44 8.38
CA VAL A 29 5.47 7.37 9.22
C VAL A 29 5.54 7.75 10.69
N HIS A 30 4.37 7.86 11.34
CA HIS A 30 4.23 8.19 12.76
C HIS A 30 4.15 6.92 13.65
N ASP A 31 3.59 5.83 13.13
CA ASP A 31 3.50 4.55 13.85
C ASP A 31 4.05 3.38 13.00
N PRO A 32 5.35 3.09 13.11
CA PRO A 32 5.97 2.03 12.34
C PRO A 32 5.54 0.62 12.77
N ALA A 33 4.85 0.47 13.91
CA ALA A 33 4.41 -0.84 14.38
C ALA A 33 3.34 -1.45 13.47
N ALA A 34 2.56 -0.60 12.77
CA ALA A 34 1.57 -1.00 11.78
C ALA A 34 2.18 -1.59 10.50
N LEU A 35 3.45 -1.30 10.22
CA LEU A 35 4.15 -1.69 9.01
C LEU A 35 4.98 -2.97 9.18
N LYS A 36 4.64 -3.81 10.14
CA LYS A 36 5.33 -5.09 10.35
C LYS A 36 4.70 -6.19 9.50
N PRO A 37 5.52 -7.07 8.89
CA PRO A 37 5.00 -8.28 8.25
C PRO A 37 4.16 -9.12 9.21
N PRO A 38 3.19 -9.87 8.72
CA PRO A 38 2.43 -10.83 9.52
C PRO A 38 3.35 -11.85 10.20
N PRO A 39 2.94 -12.45 11.33
CA PRO A 39 3.71 -13.48 12.03
C PRO A 39 4.13 -14.60 11.08
N GLY A 40 5.41 -14.97 11.10
CA GLY A 40 6.01 -15.99 10.24
C GLY A 40 6.49 -15.49 8.87
N ALA A 41 6.08 -14.32 8.42
CA ALA A 41 6.59 -13.72 7.19
C ALA A 41 7.86 -12.91 7.46
N ARG A 42 8.87 -13.05 6.58
CA ARG A 42 10.11 -12.27 6.64
C ARG A 42 9.98 -10.95 5.91
N VAL A 43 9.24 -10.95 4.82
CA VAL A 43 8.95 -9.79 3.97
C VAL A 43 7.46 -9.80 3.67
N ALA A 44 6.85 -8.63 3.57
CA ALA A 44 5.47 -8.44 3.14
C ALA A 44 5.32 -7.14 2.35
N ILE A 45 4.33 -7.11 1.47
CA ILE A 45 3.78 -5.87 0.93
C ILE A 45 2.68 -5.42 1.88
N ILE A 46 2.71 -4.14 2.29
CA ILE A 46 1.66 -3.52 3.09
C ILE A 46 1.10 -2.35 2.29
N GLU A 47 -0.20 -2.34 2.09
CA GLU A 47 -0.89 -1.32 1.32
C GLU A 47 -2.05 -0.74 2.10
N PHE A 48 -2.22 0.57 2.01
CA PHE A 48 -3.46 1.28 2.34
C PHE A 48 -4.14 1.65 1.04
N GLU A 49 -5.32 1.07 0.81
CA GLU A 49 -6.03 1.13 -0.47
C GLU A 49 -7.42 1.73 -0.35
N ASP A 50 -7.87 2.29 -1.45
CA ASP A 50 -9.25 2.76 -1.65
C ASP A 50 -9.78 2.18 -2.95
N MET A 51 -10.86 1.40 -2.86
CA MET A 51 -11.40 0.71 -4.04
C MET A 51 -12.04 1.63 -5.09
N GLU A 52 -12.23 2.90 -4.79
CA GLU A 52 -12.67 3.92 -5.76
C GLU A 52 -11.51 4.78 -6.30
N CYS A 53 -10.27 4.61 -5.77
CA CYS A 53 -9.10 5.32 -6.22
C CYS A 53 -8.54 4.73 -7.53
N PRO A 54 -8.43 5.51 -8.63
CA PRO A 54 -7.90 5.00 -9.90
C PRO A 54 -6.44 4.55 -9.82
N ASP A 55 -5.62 5.18 -8.98
CA ASP A 55 -4.23 4.80 -8.77
C ASP A 55 -4.10 3.47 -8.04
N CYS A 56 -5.04 3.14 -7.12
CA CYS A 56 -5.13 1.82 -6.51
C CYS A 56 -5.49 0.76 -7.55
N ALA A 57 -6.46 1.05 -8.42
CA ALA A 57 -6.82 0.15 -9.52
C ALA A 57 -5.62 -0.12 -10.46
N ALA A 58 -4.82 0.92 -10.75
CA ALA A 58 -3.61 0.78 -11.56
C ALA A 58 -2.47 0.02 -10.83
N ALA A 59 -2.40 0.08 -9.50
CA ALA A 59 -1.39 -0.63 -8.71
C ALA A 59 -1.73 -2.10 -8.49
N ASN A 60 -3.01 -2.43 -8.37
CA ASN A 60 -3.50 -3.77 -7.96
C ASN A 60 -2.89 -4.94 -8.77
N PRO A 61 -2.84 -4.94 -10.12
CA PRO A 61 -2.25 -6.04 -10.88
C PRO A 61 -0.77 -6.26 -10.55
N LEU A 62 0.00 -5.18 -10.39
CA LEU A 62 1.42 -5.23 -10.10
C LEU A 62 1.69 -5.79 -8.70
N LEU A 63 0.91 -5.38 -7.70
CA LEU A 63 1.03 -5.86 -6.32
C LEU A 63 0.66 -7.34 -6.24
N LYS A 64 -0.38 -7.75 -6.95
CA LYS A 64 -0.77 -9.15 -7.08
C LYS A 64 0.34 -9.99 -7.68
N GLU A 65 0.88 -9.57 -8.84
CA GLU A 65 2.00 -10.25 -9.50
C GLU A 65 3.20 -10.39 -8.58
N ALA A 66 3.57 -9.31 -7.86
CA ALA A 66 4.68 -9.35 -6.93
C ALA A 66 4.43 -10.30 -5.76
N SER A 67 3.25 -10.27 -5.14
CA SER A 67 2.88 -11.18 -4.07
C SER A 67 2.93 -12.65 -4.51
N ASP A 68 2.37 -12.95 -5.68
CA ASP A 68 2.32 -14.30 -6.26
C ASP A 68 3.73 -14.80 -6.64
N GLN A 69 4.54 -13.97 -7.31
CA GLN A 69 5.88 -14.34 -7.75
C GLN A 69 6.84 -14.62 -6.60
N TYR A 70 6.81 -13.80 -5.56
CA TYR A 70 7.71 -13.94 -4.42
C TYR A 70 7.15 -14.81 -3.29
N HIS A 71 5.89 -15.23 -3.39
CA HIS A 71 5.16 -15.96 -2.34
C HIS A 71 5.24 -15.24 -0.98
N ILE A 72 5.07 -13.93 -0.99
CA ILE A 72 5.05 -13.07 0.19
C ILE A 72 3.65 -12.55 0.47
N PRO A 73 3.27 -12.34 1.74
CA PRO A 73 1.98 -11.75 2.07
C PRO A 73 1.81 -10.35 1.46
N TRP A 74 0.63 -10.10 0.93
CA TRP A 74 0.12 -8.78 0.63
C TRP A 74 -0.98 -8.44 1.63
N VAL A 75 -0.67 -7.51 2.54
CA VAL A 75 -1.57 -7.02 3.57
C VAL A 75 -2.27 -5.78 3.05
N ARG A 76 -3.59 -5.84 2.94
CA ARG A 76 -4.43 -4.79 2.40
C ARG A 76 -5.22 -4.16 3.54
N HIS A 77 -5.01 -2.87 3.79
CA HIS A 77 -5.76 -2.05 4.75
C HIS A 77 -6.73 -1.15 4.01
N ASP A 78 -7.99 -1.18 4.41
CA ASP A 78 -9.01 -0.33 3.83
C ASP A 78 -8.83 1.13 4.28
N PHE A 79 -8.61 2.04 3.33
CA PHE A 79 -8.48 3.47 3.59
C PHE A 79 -9.38 4.30 2.65
N PRO A 80 -10.70 4.13 2.75
CA PRO A 80 -11.66 4.83 1.88
C PRO A 80 -11.62 6.33 2.11
N LEU A 81 -11.29 7.08 1.06
CA LEU A 81 -11.19 8.54 1.12
C LEU A 81 -12.60 9.18 1.19
N PRO A 82 -12.78 10.24 1.98
CA PRO A 82 -14.12 10.81 2.22
C PRO A 82 -14.83 11.36 0.99
N PHE A 83 -14.09 11.69 -0.08
CA PHE A 83 -14.62 12.20 -1.34
C PHE A 83 -14.93 11.11 -2.37
N HIS A 84 -14.71 9.83 -2.02
CA HIS A 84 -15.05 8.66 -2.81
C HIS A 84 -16.36 8.04 -2.31
N PRO A 85 -17.51 8.33 -2.97
CA PRO A 85 -18.84 8.11 -2.40
C PRO A 85 -19.20 6.63 -2.17
N TRP A 86 -18.61 5.68 -2.90
CA TRP A 86 -18.93 4.27 -2.74
C TRP A 86 -17.79 3.40 -2.18
N SER A 87 -16.60 3.97 -2.04
CA SER A 87 -15.40 3.26 -1.58
C SER A 87 -15.59 2.58 -0.22
N PHE A 88 -16.16 3.29 0.76
CA PHE A 88 -16.42 2.74 2.09
C PHE A 88 -17.34 1.51 2.04
N GLN A 89 -18.41 1.57 1.24
CA GLN A 89 -19.31 0.42 1.09
C GLN A 89 -18.65 -0.73 0.36
N ALA A 90 -17.80 -0.46 -0.64
CA ALA A 90 -17.02 -1.50 -1.33
C ALA A 90 -16.09 -2.23 -0.35
N ALA A 91 -15.43 -1.50 0.56
CA ALA A 91 -14.60 -2.08 1.62
C ALA A 91 -15.42 -2.98 2.56
N VAL A 92 -16.60 -2.53 3.01
CA VAL A 92 -17.49 -3.35 3.85
C VAL A 92 -17.93 -4.62 3.11
N ASN A 93 -18.24 -4.51 1.81
CA ASN A 93 -18.62 -5.66 0.99
C ASN A 93 -17.46 -6.66 0.87
N ALA A 94 -16.22 -6.17 0.62
CA ALA A 94 -15.03 -6.99 0.56
C ALA A 94 -14.79 -7.75 1.87
N ARG A 95 -14.95 -7.08 3.02
CA ARG A 95 -14.89 -7.74 4.35
C ARG A 95 -15.93 -8.84 4.52
N TRP A 96 -17.12 -8.66 3.94
CA TRP A 96 -18.12 -9.73 3.96
C TRP A 96 -17.65 -10.95 3.17
N PHE A 97 -17.06 -10.78 2.00
CA PHE A 97 -16.48 -11.86 1.23
C PHE A 97 -15.27 -12.50 1.94
N ASP A 98 -14.45 -11.73 2.66
CA ASP A 98 -13.39 -12.25 3.52
C ASP A 98 -13.93 -13.25 4.56
N THR A 99 -15.16 -13.08 5.05
CA THR A 99 -15.80 -14.05 5.98
C THR A 99 -16.11 -15.39 5.32
N LYS A 100 -16.15 -15.49 4.00
CA LYS A 100 -16.34 -16.74 3.25
C LYS A 100 -15.01 -17.43 2.99
N SER A 101 -14.06 -16.71 2.40
CA SER A 101 -12.64 -17.04 2.36
C SER A 101 -11.84 -15.80 1.99
N ARG A 102 -10.57 -15.77 2.39
CA ARG A 102 -9.64 -14.69 1.98
C ARG A 102 -9.54 -14.60 0.46
N THR A 103 -9.48 -15.73 -0.24
CA THR A 103 -9.42 -15.78 -1.71
C THR A 103 -10.62 -15.08 -2.35
N ILE A 104 -11.84 -15.35 -1.88
CA ILE A 104 -13.04 -14.72 -2.44
C ILE A 104 -13.05 -13.21 -2.16
N GLY A 105 -12.60 -12.79 -0.97
CA GLY A 105 -12.47 -11.37 -0.65
C GLY A 105 -11.43 -10.66 -1.51
N ASP A 106 -10.30 -11.29 -1.77
CA ASP A 106 -9.27 -10.74 -2.66
C ASP A 106 -9.76 -10.70 -4.12
N GLU A 107 -10.45 -11.75 -4.61
CA GLU A 107 -11.09 -11.76 -5.92
C GLU A 107 -12.14 -10.63 -6.06
N TYR A 108 -12.92 -10.38 -5.02
CA TYR A 108 -13.89 -9.28 -5.04
C TYR A 108 -13.18 -7.93 -5.22
N ARG A 109 -12.11 -7.67 -4.46
CA ARG A 109 -11.31 -6.43 -4.60
C ARG A 109 -10.73 -6.31 -6.00
N ASP A 110 -10.11 -7.38 -6.52
CA ASP A 110 -9.54 -7.41 -7.88
C ASP A 110 -10.62 -7.10 -8.94
N GLN A 111 -11.82 -7.67 -8.80
CA GLN A 111 -12.92 -7.43 -9.73
C GLN A 111 -13.51 -6.01 -9.60
N VAL A 112 -13.57 -5.44 -8.41
CA VAL A 112 -13.97 -4.03 -8.20
C VAL A 112 -12.98 -3.11 -8.92
N PHE A 113 -11.67 -3.29 -8.72
CA PHE A 113 -10.64 -2.49 -9.39
C PHE A 113 -10.70 -2.65 -10.91
N ALA A 114 -10.84 -3.86 -11.43
CA ALA A 114 -10.93 -4.12 -12.86
C ALA A 114 -12.18 -3.48 -13.51
N ASN A 115 -13.26 -3.29 -12.73
CA ASN A 115 -14.52 -2.72 -13.22
C ASN A 115 -14.78 -1.30 -12.69
N GLN A 116 -13.84 -0.69 -12.00
CA GLN A 116 -13.99 0.60 -11.35
C GLN A 116 -14.59 1.70 -12.25
N PRO A 117 -14.19 1.85 -13.54
CA PRO A 117 -14.77 2.88 -14.41
C PRO A 117 -16.28 2.70 -14.66
N ASN A 118 -16.81 1.49 -14.45
CA ASN A 118 -18.22 1.16 -14.64
C ASN A 118 -19.04 1.25 -13.34
N ILE A 119 -18.39 1.40 -12.17
CA ILE A 119 -19.04 1.53 -10.87
C ILE A 119 -19.17 3.01 -10.54
N THR A 120 -20.28 3.60 -10.93
CA THR A 120 -20.49 5.06 -10.87
C THR A 120 -21.33 5.52 -9.67
N SER A 121 -21.87 4.59 -8.88
CA SER A 121 -22.72 4.90 -7.72
C SER A 121 -22.84 3.70 -6.78
N LEU A 122 -23.39 3.95 -5.59
CA LEU A 122 -23.73 2.88 -4.62
C LEU A 122 -24.70 1.84 -5.21
N ASP A 123 -25.66 2.26 -6.02
CA ASP A 123 -26.63 1.33 -6.64
C ASP A 123 -25.94 0.43 -7.67
N VAL A 124 -25.02 0.99 -8.46
CA VAL A 124 -24.20 0.21 -9.41
C VAL A 124 -23.28 -0.75 -8.66
N LEU A 125 -22.62 -0.28 -7.59
CA LEU A 125 -21.82 -1.14 -6.73
C LEU A 125 -22.64 -2.30 -6.14
N ARG A 126 -23.85 -2.02 -5.67
CA ARG A 126 -24.76 -3.05 -5.16
C ARG A 126 -25.05 -4.11 -6.22
N THR A 127 -25.45 -3.69 -7.40
CA THR A 127 -25.73 -4.59 -8.54
C THR A 127 -24.50 -5.42 -8.90
N PHE A 128 -23.32 -4.80 -8.91
CA PHE A 128 -22.05 -5.48 -9.15
C PHE A 128 -21.79 -6.55 -8.07
N THR A 129 -21.96 -6.19 -6.80
CA THR A 129 -21.76 -7.08 -5.65
C THR A 129 -22.71 -8.28 -5.68
N GLU A 130 -24.00 -8.06 -6.05
CA GLU A 130 -25.00 -9.13 -6.22
C GLU A 130 -24.58 -10.11 -7.32
N LYS A 131 -24.11 -9.60 -8.46
CA LYS A 131 -23.61 -10.43 -9.59
C LYS A 131 -22.37 -11.23 -9.18
N PHE A 132 -21.41 -10.59 -8.50
CA PHE A 132 -20.21 -11.27 -8.04
C PHE A 132 -20.57 -12.40 -7.06
N ALA A 133 -21.43 -12.13 -6.07
CA ALA A 133 -21.89 -13.16 -5.13
C ALA A 133 -22.56 -14.34 -5.84
N ALA A 134 -23.42 -14.06 -6.83
CA ALA A 134 -24.09 -15.10 -7.62
C ALA A 134 -23.08 -15.98 -8.41
N ASN A 135 -22.05 -15.37 -9.00
CA ASN A 135 -20.97 -16.08 -9.67
C ASN A 135 -20.17 -16.98 -8.73
N GLN A 136 -19.99 -16.55 -7.48
CA GLN A 136 -19.38 -17.35 -6.41
C GLN A 136 -20.35 -18.37 -5.78
N LYS A 137 -21.59 -18.47 -6.27
CA LYS A 137 -22.68 -19.32 -5.71
C LYS A 137 -22.98 -18.99 -4.23
N LEU A 138 -22.82 -17.73 -3.87
CA LEU A 138 -23.11 -17.22 -2.52
C LEU A 138 -24.45 -16.47 -2.52
N ALA A 139 -25.26 -16.70 -1.49
CA ALA A 139 -26.44 -15.91 -1.24
C ALA A 139 -26.03 -14.62 -0.50
N LEU A 140 -26.19 -13.47 -1.17
CA LEU A 140 -25.96 -12.19 -0.53
C LEU A 140 -27.12 -11.87 0.41
N PRO A 141 -26.88 -11.52 1.69
CA PRO A 141 -27.95 -11.16 2.61
C PRO A 141 -28.53 -9.78 2.23
N PHE A 142 -29.78 -9.53 2.64
CA PHE A 142 -30.42 -8.22 2.43
C PHE A 142 -29.60 -7.07 3.05
N ALA A 143 -29.06 -7.27 4.25
CA ALA A 143 -28.11 -6.37 4.89
C ALA A 143 -26.78 -7.11 5.08
N ILE A 144 -25.70 -6.59 4.50
CA ILE A 144 -24.36 -7.22 4.53
C ILE A 144 -23.74 -7.16 5.93
N ASP A 145 -23.99 -6.09 6.66
CA ASP A 145 -23.39 -5.84 7.99
C ASP A 145 -24.43 -5.30 8.98
N PRO A 146 -25.46 -6.11 9.36
CA PRO A 146 -26.54 -5.63 10.24
C PRO A 146 -26.06 -5.29 11.65
N GLU A 147 -24.95 -5.87 12.09
CA GLU A 147 -24.37 -5.65 13.42
C GLU A 147 -23.25 -4.60 13.42
N GLY A 148 -22.86 -4.06 12.28
CA GLY A 148 -21.79 -3.07 12.14
C GLY A 148 -20.38 -3.62 12.38
N LYS A 149 -20.20 -4.93 12.43
CA LYS A 149 -18.89 -5.56 12.71
C LYS A 149 -17.89 -5.35 11.58
N LEU A 150 -18.33 -5.48 10.32
CA LEU A 150 -17.48 -5.28 9.14
C LEU A 150 -17.15 -3.79 8.97
N THR A 151 -18.13 -2.94 9.19
CA THR A 151 -17.97 -1.48 9.28
C THR A 151 -16.91 -1.10 10.32
N ALA A 152 -16.91 -1.76 11.48
CA ALA A 152 -15.92 -1.51 12.52
C ALA A 152 -14.50 -1.91 12.07
N LEU A 153 -14.34 -2.99 11.29
CA LEU A 153 -13.03 -3.38 10.73
C LEU A 153 -12.50 -2.33 9.74
N VAL A 154 -13.34 -1.87 8.81
CA VAL A 154 -12.96 -0.79 7.87
C VAL A 154 -12.57 0.49 8.61
N LYS A 155 -13.35 0.87 9.63
CA LYS A 155 -13.02 2.04 10.46
C LYS A 155 -11.73 1.85 11.25
N ALA A 156 -11.42 0.65 11.70
CA ALA A 156 -10.18 0.35 12.41
C ALA A 156 -8.97 0.49 11.47
N ASP A 157 -9.05 -0.01 10.23
CA ASP A 157 -8.01 0.17 9.24
C ASP A 157 -7.82 1.65 8.87
N TYR A 158 -8.92 2.38 8.68
CA TYR A 158 -8.87 3.83 8.42
C TYR A 158 -8.19 4.58 9.58
N ALA A 159 -8.57 4.29 10.82
CA ALA A 159 -7.94 4.88 12.00
C ALA A 159 -6.46 4.50 12.12
N LEU A 160 -6.10 3.26 11.75
CA LEU A 160 -4.72 2.82 11.68
C LEU A 160 -3.94 3.64 10.65
N GLY A 161 -4.48 3.83 9.44
CA GLY A 161 -3.88 4.66 8.41
C GLY A 161 -3.66 6.10 8.87
N GLN A 162 -4.66 6.71 9.52
CA GLN A 162 -4.50 8.04 10.10
C GLN A 162 -3.36 8.09 11.14
N LYS A 163 -3.26 7.06 12.00
CA LYS A 163 -2.21 6.96 12.99
C LYS A 163 -0.82 6.75 12.37
N VAL A 164 -0.73 6.02 11.26
CA VAL A 164 0.50 5.85 10.48
C VAL A 164 0.91 7.16 9.80
N GLY A 165 -0.03 8.00 9.43
CA GLY A 165 0.20 9.25 8.70
C GLY A 165 -0.13 9.14 7.21
N ILE A 166 -1.10 8.29 6.84
CA ILE A 166 -1.53 8.15 5.43
C ILE A 166 -2.25 9.41 4.96
N GLU A 167 -1.80 9.98 3.85
CA GLU A 167 -2.37 11.18 3.23
C GLU A 167 -2.97 10.92 1.85
N HIS A 168 -2.62 9.79 1.21
CA HIS A 168 -3.07 9.42 -0.13
C HIS A 168 -3.18 7.90 -0.30
N THR A 169 -3.86 7.47 -1.34
CA THR A 169 -3.94 6.05 -1.74
C THR A 169 -3.56 5.88 -3.22
N PRO A 170 -2.93 4.76 -3.59
CA PRO A 170 -2.38 3.77 -2.67
C PRO A 170 -1.13 4.30 -1.95
N THR A 171 -0.95 3.96 -0.68
CA THR A 171 0.34 4.06 -0.01
C THR A 171 0.85 2.64 0.24
N ILE A 172 2.05 2.33 -0.27
CA ILE A 172 2.57 0.97 -0.38
C ILE A 172 3.95 0.89 0.26
N TRP A 173 4.19 -0.13 1.08
CA TRP A 173 5.50 -0.44 1.64
C TRP A 173 5.91 -1.88 1.38
N VAL A 174 7.21 -2.07 1.16
CA VAL A 174 7.88 -3.35 1.35
C VAL A 174 8.44 -3.37 2.76
N SER A 175 7.96 -4.29 3.59
CA SER A 175 8.30 -4.38 5.01
C SER A 175 9.05 -5.66 5.33
N THR A 176 9.94 -5.59 6.34
CA THR A 176 10.73 -6.73 6.79
C THR A 176 10.52 -7.01 8.28
N SER A 177 10.63 -8.29 8.67
CA SER A 177 10.56 -8.71 10.07
C SER A 177 11.86 -8.50 10.84
N GLN A 178 12.94 -8.08 10.17
CA GLN A 178 14.26 -8.00 10.76
C GLN A 178 14.64 -6.57 11.15
N SER A 179 15.52 -6.47 12.19
CA SER A 179 16.00 -5.22 12.73
C SER A 179 17.23 -4.64 11.99
N ARG A 180 17.73 -5.31 10.94
CA ARG A 180 18.85 -4.83 10.12
C ARG A 180 18.31 -4.16 8.86
N GLY A 181 18.87 -2.99 8.54
CA GLY A 181 18.39 -2.17 7.44
C GLY A 181 17.14 -1.37 7.80
N ALA A 182 16.46 -0.83 6.80
CA ALA A 182 15.17 -0.17 6.98
C ALA A 182 14.10 -1.24 7.23
N PRO A 183 13.31 -1.17 8.32
CA PRO A 183 12.27 -2.16 8.61
C PRO A 183 11.12 -2.11 7.59
N PHE A 184 11.01 -1.03 6.85
CA PHE A 184 10.08 -0.82 5.75
C PHE A 184 10.62 0.24 4.79
N VAL A 185 10.27 0.12 3.51
CA VAL A 185 10.60 1.09 2.45
C VAL A 185 9.32 1.39 1.68
N GLU A 186 8.98 2.66 1.55
CA GLU A 186 7.83 3.08 0.76
C GLU A 186 8.11 2.93 -0.74
N VAL A 187 7.14 2.40 -1.46
CA VAL A 187 7.19 2.21 -2.91
C VAL A 187 6.63 3.46 -3.60
N VAL A 188 7.39 4.54 -3.58
CA VAL A 188 7.01 5.81 -4.25
C VAL A 188 7.04 5.64 -5.77
N ASP A 189 8.03 4.92 -6.29
CA ASP A 189 8.16 4.55 -7.70
C ASP A 189 7.81 3.06 -7.86
N ARG A 190 6.61 2.78 -8.36
CA ARG A 190 6.10 1.41 -8.53
C ARG A 190 6.96 0.55 -9.47
N THR A 191 7.73 1.15 -10.38
CA THR A 191 8.65 0.40 -11.25
C THR A 191 9.79 -0.27 -10.48
N LYS A 192 10.04 0.17 -9.24
CA LYS A 192 11.07 -0.38 -8.34
C LYS A 192 10.55 -1.44 -7.37
N LEU A 193 9.25 -1.77 -7.40
CA LEU A 193 8.65 -2.70 -6.44
C LEU A 193 9.42 -4.02 -6.34
N PHE A 194 9.67 -4.67 -7.46
CA PHE A 194 10.38 -5.97 -7.50
C PHE A 194 11.81 -5.84 -6.96
N GLN A 195 12.53 -4.79 -7.34
CA GLN A 195 13.88 -4.53 -6.81
C GLN A 195 13.89 -4.33 -5.29
N LEU A 196 12.90 -3.61 -4.75
CA LEU A 196 12.77 -3.39 -3.31
C LEU A 196 12.45 -4.70 -2.57
N ILE A 197 11.63 -5.58 -3.16
CA ILE A 197 11.36 -6.91 -2.60
C ILE A 197 12.62 -7.78 -2.63
N ASP A 198 13.37 -7.80 -3.73
CA ASP A 198 14.63 -8.54 -3.84
C ASP A 198 15.64 -8.10 -2.76
N GLN A 199 15.77 -6.80 -2.56
CA GLN A 199 16.64 -6.24 -1.52
C GLN A 199 16.18 -6.66 -0.12
N ALA A 200 14.89 -6.53 0.18
CA ALA A 200 14.31 -6.92 1.46
C ALA A 200 14.51 -8.42 1.75
N LEU A 201 14.36 -9.27 0.74
CA LEU A 201 14.62 -10.71 0.85
C LEU A 201 16.10 -11.03 1.08
N ALA A 202 17.01 -10.30 0.43
CA ALA A 202 18.46 -10.44 0.64
C ALA A 202 18.85 -10.04 2.06
N ASP A 203 18.38 -8.91 2.54
CA ASP A 203 18.66 -8.38 3.89
C ASP A 203 18.16 -9.34 4.99
N THR A 204 17.03 -9.99 4.77
CA THR A 204 16.49 -10.98 5.71
C THR A 204 17.18 -12.34 5.67
N LYS A 205 17.91 -12.69 4.59
CA LYS A 205 18.73 -13.91 4.51
C LYS A 205 20.06 -13.77 5.26
N ALA A 206 20.65 -12.58 5.20
CA ALA A 206 21.95 -12.28 5.82
C ALA A 206 21.90 -12.23 7.37
N GLY A 207 20.72 -12.29 7.96
CA GLY A 207 20.47 -12.18 9.40
C GLY A 207 20.38 -13.51 10.17
N LYS A 208 20.73 -14.67 9.54
CA LYS A 208 20.78 -15.99 10.21
C LYS A 208 22.12 -16.25 10.88
#